data_2b51d184393be41f95f9462b61481c4e
#
_entry.id   2b51d184393be41f95f9462b61481c4e
#
_cell.length_a   1.000
_cell.length_b   1.000
_cell.length_c   1.000
_cell.angle_alpha   90.00
_cell.angle_beta   90.00
_cell.angle_gamma   90.00
#
_symmetry.space_group_name_H-M   'P 1'
#
loop_
_entity.id
_entity.type
_entity.pdbx_description
1 polymer ?
#
loop_
_entity_poly.entity_id
_entity_poly.type
_entity_poly.pdbx_seq_one_letter_code
_entity_poly.pdbx_strand_id
1 'polypeptide(L)'
;IYKRSDLKIEQKVIGPAIISEATGTNVIERGWLGSLDKYYNLILSRAEEKKSEKGLGTSVDVVMLEVFNNLFMNIAEQMGATLANTAYSVNIKERLDFSCALFDNSGALVANAPHVPVHLGSMSEAIRTVIKLNKNDIFPGDVFVLNAPFNGGTHLPDVTVITPVFDSDGKQITFFVASRGHHADIGGKTPGSGPPDSKHIDEEGVLIDNFKMFDKGVFRESEIRKILSSGRYPCRNIEHNMADLAAQVAANNTGIVEINSMIEQFGIETVHSYMNHVQDNAEECIRNAIVNLREGKYEYELDNGEFIRVKITIDKIKREATIDFTGTAPKNPFNYNAPMAVCHAVILYVFRTLVGSNIPLNEGCFKPLNIVVPNNSMINAKYPSAVIAGNTEVSQLTCNALFGALGIIAGSQATMNNFIWGNDKIQNYETICGGTGAGPNFHGTSAVQTHMTNTRSTDPEILEARFPVRLEEYSIRKNSGGKGMFNGGDGVTRKLRFLEPMTVTTLCSHRRVKPFGVCLLYTSPSPRDISR
;
A
#
# COMPACT_ATOMS: atom_id res chain seq x y z
N ILE A 1 34.19 9.03 -33.04
CA ILE A 1 33.71 7.64 -33.15
C ILE A 1 34.92 6.77 -33.43
N TYR A 2 35.05 5.67 -32.74
CA TYR A 2 36.11 4.67 -32.89
C TYR A 2 35.50 3.33 -33.28
N LYS A 3 36.20 2.52 -34.06
CA LYS A 3 35.87 1.12 -34.23
C LYS A 3 36.65 0.32 -33.20
N ARG A 4 35.97 -0.62 -32.51
CA ARG A 4 36.61 -1.42 -31.46
C ARG A 4 37.79 -2.25 -32.01
N SER A 5 37.70 -2.73 -33.24
CA SER A 5 38.76 -3.45 -33.92
C SER A 5 40.07 -2.65 -34.13
N ASP A 6 39.98 -1.33 -34.12
CA ASP A 6 41.11 -0.45 -34.39
C ASP A 6 41.78 0.05 -33.12
N LEU A 7 41.17 -0.25 -31.93
CA LEU A 7 41.72 0.13 -30.63
C LEU A 7 42.85 -0.83 -30.24
N LYS A 8 43.92 -0.25 -29.74
CA LYS A 8 45.06 -1.00 -29.18
C LYS A 8 44.85 -1.27 -27.70
N ILE A 9 45.45 -2.33 -27.18
CA ILE A 9 45.50 -2.62 -25.74
C ILE A 9 46.12 -1.40 -25.02
N GLU A 10 45.55 -1.00 -23.88
CA GLU A 10 45.89 0.17 -23.08
C GLU A 10 45.69 1.54 -23.77
N GLN A 11 45.19 1.55 -25.02
CA GLN A 11 44.85 2.83 -25.66
C GLN A 11 43.70 3.49 -24.90
N LYS A 12 43.92 4.74 -24.48
CA LYS A 12 42.92 5.54 -23.77
C LYS A 12 42.02 6.28 -24.74
N VAL A 13 40.73 6.13 -24.58
CA VAL A 13 39.70 6.87 -25.31
C VAL A 13 38.93 7.74 -24.30
N ILE A 14 39.08 9.06 -24.44
CA ILE A 14 38.46 10.04 -23.54
C ILE A 14 37.05 10.34 -24.06
N GLY A 15 36.05 10.31 -23.15
CA GLY A 15 34.68 10.72 -23.46
C GLY A 15 34.53 12.24 -23.61
N PRO A 16 33.52 12.73 -24.39
CA PRO A 16 32.46 11.90 -24.99
C PRO A 16 32.94 11.18 -26.25
N ALA A 17 32.73 9.87 -26.32
CA ALA A 17 33.14 9.07 -27.49
C ALA A 17 32.17 7.90 -27.73
N ILE A 18 32.14 7.41 -28.95
CA ILE A 18 31.37 6.22 -29.34
C ILE A 18 32.37 5.17 -29.83
N ILE A 19 32.31 3.96 -29.29
CA ILE A 19 33.04 2.81 -29.80
C ILE A 19 32.05 1.85 -30.43
N SER A 20 32.11 1.71 -31.76
CA SER A 20 31.26 0.80 -32.52
C SER A 20 31.94 -0.57 -32.69
N GLU A 21 31.17 -1.64 -32.60
CA GLU A 21 31.56 -3.00 -32.88
C GLU A 21 30.50 -3.74 -33.69
N ALA A 22 30.80 -4.94 -34.16
CA ALA A 22 29.92 -5.67 -35.08
C ALA A 22 28.50 -5.95 -34.52
N THR A 23 28.40 -6.12 -33.20
CA THR A 23 27.16 -6.51 -32.50
C THR A 23 26.66 -5.50 -31.47
N GLY A 24 27.32 -4.35 -31.34
CA GLY A 24 26.96 -3.37 -30.33
C GLY A 24 27.65 -2.02 -30.47
N THR A 25 27.24 -1.09 -29.62
CA THR A 25 27.81 0.26 -29.54
C THR A 25 28.01 0.62 -28.07
N ASN A 26 29.23 1.05 -27.72
CA ASN A 26 29.53 1.51 -26.38
C ASN A 26 29.69 3.03 -26.41
N VAL A 27 29.02 3.71 -25.49
CA VAL A 27 29.11 5.16 -25.32
C VAL A 27 29.97 5.44 -24.10
N ILE A 28 31.02 6.26 -24.30
CA ILE A 28 31.84 6.80 -23.22
C ILE A 28 31.38 8.23 -22.98
N GLU A 29 30.83 8.48 -21.82
CA GLU A 29 30.32 9.82 -21.47
C GLU A 29 31.45 10.80 -21.15
N ARG A 30 31.11 12.10 -21.08
CA ARG A 30 32.04 13.14 -20.65
C ARG A 30 32.54 12.82 -19.22
N GLY A 31 33.86 12.99 -19.00
CA GLY A 31 34.50 12.70 -17.70
C GLY A 31 34.79 11.21 -17.48
N TRP A 32 34.58 10.35 -18.49
CA TRP A 32 34.95 8.96 -18.48
C TRP A 32 36.08 8.66 -19.45
N LEU A 33 36.82 7.63 -19.13
CA LEU A 33 37.94 7.09 -19.91
C LEU A 33 37.68 5.62 -20.22
N GLY A 34 37.74 5.23 -21.49
CA GLY A 34 37.72 3.84 -21.91
C GLY A 34 39.12 3.35 -22.26
N SER A 35 39.47 2.12 -21.91
CA SER A 35 40.70 1.45 -22.36
C SER A 35 40.45 -0.05 -22.53
N LEU A 36 41.22 -0.70 -23.44
CA LEU A 36 41.18 -2.16 -23.57
C LEU A 36 42.25 -2.78 -22.67
N ASP A 37 41.83 -3.79 -21.89
CA ASP A 37 42.77 -4.63 -21.15
C ASP A 37 43.45 -5.69 -22.05
N LYS A 38 44.37 -6.48 -21.49
CA LYS A 38 45.05 -7.56 -22.20
C LYS A 38 44.14 -8.69 -22.70
N TYR A 39 42.90 -8.76 -22.24
CA TYR A 39 41.88 -9.72 -22.67
C TYR A 39 40.89 -9.09 -23.62
N TYR A 40 41.16 -7.87 -24.10
CA TYR A 40 40.26 -7.08 -24.93
C TYR A 40 38.94 -6.70 -24.27
N ASN A 41 38.81 -6.70 -22.92
CA ASN A 41 37.70 -6.10 -22.25
C ASN A 41 37.77 -4.57 -22.31
N LEU A 42 36.66 -3.91 -22.59
CA LEU A 42 36.57 -2.46 -22.49
C LEU A 42 36.32 -2.07 -21.03
N ILE A 43 37.36 -1.46 -20.43
CA ILE A 43 37.27 -0.96 -19.05
C ILE A 43 36.93 0.52 -19.12
N LEU A 44 35.83 0.91 -18.48
CA LEU A 44 35.45 2.30 -18.30
C LEU A 44 35.81 2.76 -16.89
N SER A 45 36.63 3.82 -16.80
CA SER A 45 37.00 4.44 -15.54
C SER A 45 36.69 5.94 -15.55
N ARG A 46 36.36 6.52 -14.40
CA ARG A 46 36.21 7.97 -14.32
C ARG A 46 37.55 8.66 -14.48
N ALA A 47 37.65 9.57 -15.43
CA ALA A 47 38.82 10.39 -15.68
C ALA A 47 38.87 11.66 -14.82
N GLU A 48 37.67 12.14 -14.42
CA GLU A 48 37.50 13.27 -13.51
C GLU A 48 36.86 12.78 -12.22
N GLU A 49 37.41 13.16 -11.06
CA GLU A 49 36.70 12.97 -9.81
C GLU A 49 35.35 13.66 -9.92
N LYS A 50 34.29 12.95 -9.54
CA LYS A 50 32.97 13.56 -9.39
C LYS A 50 33.18 14.67 -8.35
N LYS A 51 33.28 15.93 -8.80
CA LYS A 51 33.15 17.04 -7.85
C LYS A 51 31.83 16.77 -7.13
N SER A 52 31.88 16.48 -5.84
CA SER A 52 30.69 16.51 -5.03
C SER A 52 30.14 17.91 -5.28
N GLU A 53 29.04 18.00 -6.01
CA GLU A 53 28.31 19.26 -6.11
C GLU A 53 27.86 19.54 -4.69
N LYS A 54 28.66 20.36 -3.99
CA LYS A 54 28.32 20.87 -2.69
C LYS A 54 27.05 21.66 -2.85
N GLY A 55 25.97 21.08 -2.32
CA GLY A 55 24.77 21.81 -2.00
C GLY A 55 24.02 22.36 -3.20
N LEU A 56 23.19 21.51 -3.81
CA LEU A 56 21.89 21.99 -4.27
C LEU A 56 21.27 22.71 -3.07
N GLY A 57 20.95 24.00 -3.19
CA GLY A 57 20.43 24.75 -2.06
C GLY A 57 19.12 24.15 -1.54
N THR A 58 18.74 24.53 -0.33
CA THR A 58 17.46 24.14 0.31
C THR A 58 16.23 24.79 -0.35
N SER A 59 16.43 25.71 -1.30
CA SER A 59 15.36 26.31 -2.09
C SER A 59 14.86 25.35 -3.15
N VAL A 60 13.53 25.33 -3.37
CA VAL A 60 12.90 24.43 -4.35
C VAL A 60 13.39 24.71 -5.77
N ASP A 61 13.90 23.68 -6.43
CA ASP A 61 14.16 23.64 -7.88
C ASP A 61 13.20 22.63 -8.52
N VAL A 62 12.49 23.02 -9.57
CA VAL A 62 11.43 22.21 -10.19
C VAL A 62 11.97 20.91 -10.78
N VAL A 63 13.17 20.94 -11.39
CA VAL A 63 13.80 19.74 -11.94
C VAL A 63 14.23 18.80 -10.81
N MET A 64 14.85 19.35 -9.77
CA MET A 64 15.26 18.57 -8.63
C MET A 64 14.06 18.05 -7.82
N LEU A 65 12.95 18.75 -7.77
CA LEU A 65 11.72 18.26 -7.16
C LEU A 65 11.26 16.95 -7.83
N GLU A 66 11.26 16.92 -9.16
CA GLU A 66 10.91 15.69 -9.91
C GLU A 66 11.95 14.58 -9.69
N VAL A 67 13.24 14.92 -9.65
CA VAL A 67 14.31 13.95 -9.34
C VAL A 67 14.13 13.35 -7.95
N PHE A 68 13.90 14.17 -6.92
CA PHE A 68 13.68 13.68 -5.55
C PHE A 68 12.38 12.90 -5.40
N ASN A 69 11.29 13.30 -6.06
CA ASN A 69 10.06 12.52 -6.12
C ASN A 69 10.35 11.08 -6.58
N ASN A 70 11.05 10.95 -7.72
CA ASN A 70 11.36 9.65 -8.28
C ASN A 70 12.37 8.87 -7.43
N LEU A 71 13.36 9.53 -6.82
CA LEU A 71 14.31 8.88 -5.93
C LEU A 71 13.61 8.31 -4.68
N PHE A 72 12.77 9.09 -4.00
CA PHE A 72 12.04 8.60 -2.83
C PHE A 72 11.08 7.46 -3.19
N MET A 73 10.36 7.55 -4.30
CA MET A 73 9.49 6.46 -4.77
C MET A 73 10.30 5.21 -5.10
N ASN A 74 11.44 5.35 -5.77
CA ASN A 74 12.32 4.24 -6.13
C ASN A 74 12.85 3.52 -4.89
N ILE A 75 13.21 4.23 -3.82
CA ILE A 75 13.62 3.61 -2.56
C ILE A 75 12.52 2.69 -2.03
N ALA A 76 11.26 3.16 -2.01
CA ALA A 76 10.13 2.34 -1.58
C ALA A 76 9.90 1.13 -2.51
N GLU A 77 10.15 1.26 -3.82
CA GLU A 77 10.10 0.16 -4.79
C GLU A 77 11.19 -0.89 -4.52
N GLN A 78 12.42 -0.46 -4.24
CA GLN A 78 13.54 -1.35 -3.86
C GLN A 78 13.23 -2.13 -2.57
N MET A 79 12.68 -1.45 -1.56
CA MET A 79 12.18 -2.10 -0.35
C MET A 79 11.14 -3.18 -0.69
N GLY A 80 10.17 -2.85 -1.54
CA GLY A 80 9.12 -3.78 -1.98
C GLY A 80 9.67 -4.98 -2.76
N ALA A 81 10.64 -4.76 -3.65
CA ALA A 81 11.34 -5.83 -4.36
C ALA A 81 12.07 -6.78 -3.40
N THR A 82 12.77 -6.23 -2.41
CA THR A 82 13.42 -7.03 -1.36
C THR A 82 12.40 -7.85 -0.58
N LEU A 83 11.29 -7.23 -0.17
CA LEU A 83 10.22 -7.92 0.57
C LEU A 83 9.62 -9.07 -0.23
N ALA A 84 9.22 -8.83 -1.48
CA ALA A 84 8.65 -9.87 -2.36
C ALA A 84 9.61 -11.05 -2.60
N ASN A 85 10.91 -10.76 -2.77
CA ASN A 85 11.91 -11.78 -3.03
C ASN A 85 12.28 -12.63 -1.81
N THR A 86 12.20 -12.06 -0.60
CA THR A 86 12.64 -12.72 0.65
C THR A 86 11.50 -13.29 1.49
N ALA A 87 10.26 -12.83 1.28
CA ALA A 87 9.09 -13.32 2.01
C ALA A 87 8.78 -14.79 1.72
N TYR A 88 8.13 -15.43 2.68
CA TYR A 88 7.74 -16.83 2.59
C TYR A 88 6.28 -17.00 2.15
N SER A 89 5.37 -16.18 2.68
CA SER A 89 3.93 -16.32 2.41
C SER A 89 3.59 -15.99 0.95
N VAL A 90 2.60 -16.72 0.42
CA VAL A 90 2.04 -16.47 -0.92
C VAL A 90 1.45 -15.06 -1.01
N ASN A 91 0.85 -14.57 0.06
CA ASN A 91 0.25 -13.24 0.10
C ASN A 91 1.27 -12.13 -0.22
N ILE A 92 2.42 -12.17 0.42
CA ILE A 92 3.48 -11.16 0.21
C ILE A 92 4.23 -11.45 -1.10
N LYS A 93 4.68 -12.69 -1.28
CA LYS A 93 5.59 -13.07 -2.38
C LYS A 93 4.95 -13.03 -3.76
N GLU A 94 3.78 -13.65 -3.91
CA GLU A 94 3.13 -13.85 -5.20
C GLU A 94 2.04 -12.80 -5.46
N ARG A 95 1.28 -12.46 -4.44
CA ARG A 95 0.15 -11.53 -4.57
C ARG A 95 0.52 -10.09 -4.34
N LEU A 96 1.73 -9.81 -3.87
CA LEU A 96 2.24 -8.49 -3.54
C LEU A 96 1.33 -7.73 -2.57
N ASP A 97 0.77 -8.46 -1.58
CA ASP A 97 -0.11 -7.87 -0.56
C ASP A 97 0.73 -7.25 0.56
N PHE A 98 1.44 -6.21 0.22
CA PHE A 98 2.31 -5.45 1.10
C PHE A 98 2.46 -4.01 0.64
N SER A 99 3.05 -3.18 1.52
CA SER A 99 3.43 -1.81 1.20
C SER A 99 4.71 -1.42 1.92
N CYS A 100 5.56 -0.66 1.22
CA CYS A 100 6.76 -0.07 1.76
C CYS A 100 6.73 1.45 1.56
N ALA A 101 7.22 2.19 2.54
CA ALA A 101 7.14 3.65 2.50
C ALA A 101 8.22 4.30 3.37
N LEU A 102 8.50 5.58 3.03
CA LEU A 102 9.41 6.49 3.73
C LEU A 102 8.61 7.57 4.45
N PHE A 103 9.07 7.93 5.64
CA PHE A 103 8.44 8.94 6.49
C PHE A 103 9.50 9.88 7.05
N ASP A 104 9.12 11.14 7.23
CA ASP A 104 9.99 12.09 7.92
C ASP A 104 10.10 11.79 9.43
N ASN A 105 10.87 12.59 10.14
CA ASN A 105 11.09 12.43 11.58
C ASN A 105 9.85 12.66 12.45
N SER A 106 8.79 13.24 11.90
CA SER A 106 7.49 13.41 12.57
C SER A 106 6.52 12.23 12.33
N GLY A 107 6.90 11.29 11.45
CA GLY A 107 6.06 10.18 10.99
C GLY A 107 5.09 10.56 9.88
N ALA A 108 5.31 11.68 9.21
CA ALA A 108 4.53 12.06 8.04
C ALA A 108 5.03 11.30 6.80
N LEU A 109 4.11 10.77 6.00
CA LEU A 109 4.43 10.04 4.78
C LEU A 109 5.08 10.97 3.75
N VAL A 110 6.27 10.63 3.30
CA VAL A 110 7.03 11.36 2.26
C VAL A 110 6.77 10.74 0.89
N ALA A 111 6.98 9.44 0.77
CA ALA A 111 6.79 8.71 -0.47
C ALA A 111 6.55 7.21 -0.22
N ASN A 112 5.94 6.60 -1.21
CA ASN A 112 5.65 5.17 -1.25
C ASN A 112 5.77 4.65 -2.67
N ALA A 113 5.93 3.35 -2.83
CA ALA A 113 5.74 2.68 -4.11
C ALA A 113 4.24 2.50 -4.43
N PRO A 114 3.86 2.15 -5.67
CA PRO A 114 2.47 1.89 -6.05
C PRO A 114 1.94 0.57 -5.46
N HIS A 115 1.98 0.48 -4.14
CA HIS A 115 1.54 -0.67 -3.36
C HIS A 115 0.06 -0.56 -2.95
N VAL A 116 -0.36 -1.34 -1.95
CA VAL A 116 -1.77 -1.49 -1.55
C VAL A 116 -2.33 -0.18 -0.96
N PRO A 117 -3.36 0.43 -1.55
CA PRO A 117 -3.83 1.76 -1.14
C PRO A 117 -4.31 1.86 0.31
N VAL A 118 -4.99 0.83 0.84
CA VAL A 118 -5.45 0.85 2.23
C VAL A 118 -4.30 0.87 3.24
N HIS A 119 -3.15 0.29 2.88
CA HIS A 119 -1.98 0.32 3.74
C HIS A 119 -1.36 1.72 3.81
N LEU A 120 -1.16 2.33 2.65
CA LEU A 120 -0.36 3.55 2.51
C LEU A 120 -0.93 4.73 3.29
N GLY A 121 -2.23 4.98 3.19
CA GLY A 121 -2.87 6.07 3.91
C GLY A 121 -2.99 5.87 5.43
N SER A 122 -2.71 4.67 5.93
CA SER A 122 -2.80 4.33 7.36
C SER A 122 -1.44 4.19 8.06
N MET A 123 -0.34 4.06 7.32
CA MET A 123 0.97 3.77 7.91
C MET A 123 1.55 4.94 8.72
N SER A 124 1.28 6.20 8.35
CA SER A 124 1.68 7.37 9.14
C SER A 124 1.17 7.29 10.58
N GLU A 125 -0.06 6.82 10.76
CA GLU A 125 -0.66 6.68 12.09
C GLU A 125 0.06 5.62 12.95
N ALA A 126 0.54 4.55 12.33
CA ALA A 126 1.35 3.53 13.01
C ALA A 126 2.67 4.12 13.53
N ILE A 127 3.36 4.93 12.70
CA ILE A 127 4.63 5.56 13.10
C ILE A 127 4.41 6.60 14.18
N ARG A 128 3.38 7.46 14.05
CA ARG A 128 3.02 8.43 15.10
C ARG A 128 2.68 7.75 16.42
N THR A 129 2.06 6.58 16.37
CA THR A 129 1.79 5.76 17.55
C THR A 129 3.09 5.30 18.21
N VAL A 130 4.05 4.78 17.43
CA VAL A 130 5.38 4.40 17.95
C VAL A 130 6.09 5.59 18.58
N ILE A 131 6.13 6.74 17.91
CA ILE A 131 6.74 7.97 18.44
C ILE A 131 6.09 8.38 19.77
N LYS A 132 4.75 8.36 19.81
CA LYS A 132 3.98 8.79 20.99
C LYS A 132 4.15 7.87 22.19
N LEU A 133 4.08 6.55 21.96
CA LEU A 133 4.11 5.57 23.05
C LEU A 133 5.52 5.31 23.58
N ASN A 134 6.55 5.52 22.74
CA ASN A 134 7.94 5.29 23.12
C ASN A 134 8.73 6.60 23.26
N LYS A 135 8.08 7.69 23.66
CA LYS A 135 8.75 8.98 23.84
C LYS A 135 9.95 8.82 24.78
N ASN A 136 11.15 9.21 24.32
CA ASN A 136 12.44 9.05 25.00
C ASN A 136 12.92 7.59 25.19
N ASP A 137 12.29 6.61 24.54
CA ASP A 137 12.69 5.19 24.57
C ASP A 137 12.79 4.62 23.14
N ILE A 138 13.31 5.42 22.20
CA ILE A 138 13.66 5.00 20.86
C ILE A 138 15.16 5.21 20.68
N PHE A 139 15.90 4.14 20.35
CA PHE A 139 17.35 4.14 20.25
C PHE A 139 17.81 3.57 18.90
N PRO A 140 19.06 3.86 18.47
CA PRO A 140 19.65 3.22 17.30
C PRO A 140 19.61 1.70 17.40
N GLY A 141 19.17 1.06 16.32
CA GLY A 141 19.00 -0.40 16.26
C GLY A 141 17.66 -0.93 16.74
N ASP A 142 16.75 -0.06 17.21
CA ASP A 142 15.38 -0.46 17.54
C ASP A 142 14.56 -0.77 16.27
N VAL A 143 13.70 -1.79 16.37
CA VAL A 143 12.69 -2.10 15.36
C VAL A 143 11.38 -2.41 16.07
N PHE A 144 10.32 -1.74 15.67
CA PHE A 144 9.00 -1.91 16.24
C PHE A 144 8.11 -2.74 15.32
N VAL A 145 7.20 -3.51 15.91
CA VAL A 145 6.17 -4.24 15.18
C VAL A 145 4.80 -4.01 15.82
N LEU A 146 3.80 -3.82 14.99
CA LEU A 146 2.41 -3.67 15.42
C LEU A 146 1.42 -4.07 14.32
N ASN A 147 0.23 -4.52 14.77
CA ASN A 147 -0.94 -4.69 13.90
C ASN A 147 -2.22 -4.14 14.55
N ALA A 148 -2.11 -3.56 15.76
CA ALA A 148 -3.25 -3.09 16.55
C ALA A 148 -4.09 -2.04 15.79
N PRO A 149 -5.36 -2.32 15.40
CA PRO A 149 -6.16 -1.45 14.56
C PRO A 149 -6.47 -0.09 15.19
N PHE A 150 -6.51 -0.05 16.50
CA PHE A 150 -6.85 1.16 17.27
C PHE A 150 -5.61 1.99 17.65
N ASN A 151 -4.43 1.52 17.28
CA ASN A 151 -3.13 2.15 17.48
C ASN A 151 -2.31 2.20 16.17
N GLY A 152 -2.95 2.59 15.06
CA GLY A 152 -2.28 2.82 13.76
C GLY A 152 -2.26 1.62 12.82
N GLY A 153 -2.76 0.45 13.24
CA GLY A 153 -3.03 -0.67 12.35
C GLY A 153 -4.33 -0.52 11.55
N THR A 154 -4.63 -1.49 10.71
CA THR A 154 -5.86 -1.57 9.91
C THR A 154 -6.73 -2.75 10.32
N HIS A 155 -6.22 -3.96 10.19
CA HIS A 155 -6.77 -5.21 10.70
C HIS A 155 -5.58 -6.14 11.04
N LEU A 156 -5.83 -7.19 11.83
CA LEU A 156 -4.74 -7.95 12.45
C LEU A 156 -3.76 -8.61 11.46
N PRO A 157 -4.17 -9.16 10.29
CA PRO A 157 -3.22 -9.74 9.35
C PRO A 157 -2.21 -8.75 8.75
N ASP A 158 -2.51 -7.44 8.74
CA ASP A 158 -1.62 -6.38 8.25
C ASP A 158 -0.58 -6.02 9.30
N VAL A 159 0.49 -6.79 9.36
CA VAL A 159 1.58 -6.56 10.31
C VAL A 159 2.54 -5.49 9.78
N THR A 160 2.78 -4.47 10.58
CA THR A 160 3.68 -3.34 10.23
C THR A 160 4.97 -3.43 11.01
N VAL A 161 6.10 -3.40 10.29
CA VAL A 161 7.44 -3.29 10.86
C VAL A 161 7.98 -1.89 10.60
N ILE A 162 8.41 -1.20 11.65
CA ILE A 162 8.84 0.20 11.63
C ILE A 162 10.28 0.27 12.15
N THR A 163 11.16 0.90 11.39
CA THR A 163 12.55 1.13 11.78
C THR A 163 12.85 2.62 11.80
N PRO A 164 13.15 3.21 12.97
CA PRO A 164 13.67 4.56 13.08
C PRO A 164 15.10 4.61 12.58
N VAL A 165 15.46 5.65 11.85
CA VAL A 165 16.81 5.87 11.35
C VAL A 165 17.37 7.13 11.97
N PHE A 166 18.56 6.98 12.52
CA PHE A 166 19.26 8.04 13.27
C PHE A 166 20.33 8.71 12.42
N ASP A 167 20.71 9.91 12.84
CA ASP A 167 21.90 10.60 12.34
C ASP A 167 23.18 9.81 12.64
N SER A 168 24.30 10.23 12.06
CA SER A 168 25.61 9.58 12.26
C SER A 168 26.05 9.51 13.71
N ASP A 169 25.60 10.45 14.55
CA ASP A 169 25.91 10.51 15.98
C ASP A 169 24.96 9.66 16.83
N GLY A 170 23.90 9.10 16.25
CA GLY A 170 22.90 8.28 16.93
C GLY A 170 22.03 9.05 17.93
N LYS A 171 21.92 10.37 17.77
CA LYS A 171 21.21 11.24 18.73
C LYS A 171 19.81 11.65 18.29
N GLN A 172 19.63 11.85 16.99
CA GLN A 172 18.36 12.34 16.45
C GLN A 172 17.81 11.40 15.40
N ILE A 173 16.51 11.16 15.44
CA ILE A 173 15.82 10.44 14.39
C ILE A 173 15.70 11.38 13.19
N THR A 174 16.23 10.95 12.06
CA THR A 174 16.22 11.71 10.80
C THR A 174 15.00 11.37 9.96
N PHE A 175 14.60 10.10 9.93
CA PHE A 175 13.44 9.59 9.20
C PHE A 175 13.03 8.22 9.72
N PHE A 176 11.93 7.69 9.18
CA PHE A 176 11.51 6.31 9.42
C PHE A 176 11.33 5.59 8.09
N VAL A 177 11.58 4.30 8.11
CA VAL A 177 11.19 3.38 7.04
C VAL A 177 10.21 2.36 7.61
N ALA A 178 9.22 1.98 6.83
CA ALA A 178 8.28 0.96 7.28
C ALA A 178 7.81 0.08 6.13
N SER A 179 7.55 -1.18 6.48
CA SER A 179 6.90 -2.16 5.62
C SER A 179 5.68 -2.74 6.34
N ARG A 180 4.57 -2.89 5.62
CA ARG A 180 3.35 -3.56 6.08
C ARG A 180 3.08 -4.74 5.16
N GLY A 181 2.95 -5.93 5.71
CA GLY A 181 2.66 -7.14 4.96
C GLY A 181 1.42 -7.84 5.51
N HIS A 182 0.57 -8.35 4.60
CA HIS A 182 -0.57 -9.17 4.96
C HIS A 182 -0.10 -10.61 5.19
N HIS A 183 0.07 -11.00 6.46
CA HIS A 183 0.44 -12.36 6.83
C HIS A 183 -0.67 -13.34 6.46
N ALA A 184 -0.30 -14.55 6.02
CA ALA A 184 -1.27 -15.55 5.59
C ALA A 184 -2.20 -16.03 6.73
N ASP A 185 -1.70 -16.02 7.96
CA ASP A 185 -2.46 -16.34 9.18
C ASP A 185 -1.81 -15.64 10.37
N ILE A 186 -2.59 -14.95 11.13
CA ILE A 186 -2.20 -14.32 12.41
C ILE A 186 -3.02 -14.90 13.57
N GLY A 187 -3.54 -16.14 13.42
CA GLY A 187 -4.45 -16.77 14.35
C GLY A 187 -5.92 -16.46 14.03
N GLY A 188 -6.73 -16.38 15.05
CA GLY A 188 -8.16 -16.13 14.91
C GLY A 188 -8.99 -17.42 14.81
N LYS A 189 -10.31 -17.24 14.90
CA LYS A 189 -11.32 -18.30 14.95
C LYS A 189 -11.33 -19.19 13.68
N THR A 190 -10.96 -18.61 12.52
CA THR A 190 -10.92 -19.34 11.24
C THR A 190 -9.52 -19.32 10.63
N PRO A 191 -9.11 -20.34 9.86
CA PRO A 191 -7.87 -20.29 9.09
C PRO A 191 -7.82 -19.08 8.17
N GLY A 192 -6.66 -18.42 8.06
CA GLY A 192 -6.47 -17.20 7.29
C GLY A 192 -7.01 -15.94 7.97
N SER A 193 -7.30 -16.01 9.28
CA SER A 193 -7.64 -14.86 10.14
C SER A 193 -8.82 -14.00 9.65
N GLY A 194 -9.77 -14.61 8.94
CA GLY A 194 -10.93 -13.93 8.37
C GLY A 194 -12.28 -14.48 8.83
N PRO A 195 -12.63 -14.47 10.12
CA PRO A 195 -13.92 -14.97 10.59
C PRO A 195 -15.06 -14.07 10.08
N PRO A 196 -16.14 -14.66 9.52
CA PRO A 196 -17.23 -13.88 8.94
C PRO A 196 -18.17 -13.27 10.00
N ASP A 197 -18.11 -13.77 11.23
CA ASP A 197 -19.06 -13.51 12.31
C ASP A 197 -18.41 -12.99 13.60
N SER A 198 -17.19 -12.49 13.52
CA SER A 198 -16.48 -11.95 14.69
C SER A 198 -17.19 -10.74 15.29
N LYS A 199 -17.15 -10.65 16.61
CA LYS A 199 -17.72 -9.54 17.40
C LYS A 199 -16.65 -8.79 18.18
N HIS A 200 -15.55 -9.47 18.47
CA HIS A 200 -14.44 -8.98 19.24
C HIS A 200 -13.13 -9.20 18.50
N ILE A 201 -12.19 -8.27 18.64
CA ILE A 201 -10.93 -8.30 17.92
C ILE A 201 -10.10 -9.57 18.18
N ASP A 202 -10.17 -10.15 19.36
CA ASP A 202 -9.45 -11.39 19.71
C ASP A 202 -9.97 -12.64 18.97
N GLU A 203 -11.15 -12.57 18.36
CA GLU A 203 -11.66 -13.61 17.48
C GLU A 203 -10.99 -13.58 16.09
N GLU A 204 -10.39 -12.44 15.72
CA GLU A 204 -9.77 -12.20 14.42
C GLU A 204 -8.27 -12.57 14.38
N GLY A 205 -7.62 -12.70 15.55
CA GLY A 205 -6.22 -13.12 15.61
C GLY A 205 -5.46 -12.56 16.79
N VAL A 206 -4.14 -12.70 16.72
CA VAL A 206 -3.21 -12.21 17.72
C VAL A 206 -2.99 -10.71 17.51
N LEU A 207 -3.21 -9.94 18.57
CA LEU A 207 -2.96 -8.51 18.59
C LEU A 207 -1.53 -8.22 19.03
N ILE A 208 -0.79 -7.51 18.21
CA ILE A 208 0.56 -7.00 18.49
C ILE A 208 0.44 -5.49 18.63
N ASP A 209 0.68 -4.96 19.81
CA ASP A 209 0.55 -3.53 20.06
C ASP A 209 1.89 -2.93 20.46
N ASN A 210 2.49 -2.12 19.57
CA ASN A 210 3.72 -1.37 19.79
C ASN A 210 4.85 -2.20 20.41
N PHE A 211 5.11 -3.40 19.89
CA PHE A 211 6.15 -4.28 20.42
C PHE A 211 7.52 -3.91 19.85
N LYS A 212 8.50 -3.65 20.71
CA LYS A 212 9.90 -3.46 20.32
C LYS A 212 10.53 -4.82 20.02
N MET A 213 10.56 -5.21 18.74
CA MET A 213 11.07 -6.52 18.28
C MET A 213 12.60 -6.60 18.30
N PHE A 214 13.27 -5.49 17.99
CA PHE A 214 14.70 -5.31 18.24
C PHE A 214 14.85 -4.19 19.25
N ASP A 215 15.65 -4.41 20.29
CA ASP A 215 16.02 -3.43 21.31
C ASP A 215 17.52 -3.17 21.20
N LYS A 216 17.89 -1.99 20.70
CA LYS A 216 19.28 -1.59 20.46
C LYS A 216 20.08 -2.63 19.67
N GLY A 217 19.47 -3.18 18.63
CA GLY A 217 20.06 -4.20 17.77
C GLY A 217 19.95 -5.64 18.27
N VAL A 218 19.42 -5.85 19.48
CA VAL A 218 19.22 -7.20 20.05
C VAL A 218 17.83 -7.73 19.68
N PHE A 219 17.78 -8.83 18.94
CA PHE A 219 16.53 -9.46 18.54
C PHE A 219 15.85 -10.16 19.71
N ARG A 220 14.62 -9.79 20.00
CA ARG A 220 13.78 -10.35 21.08
C ARG A 220 12.91 -11.48 20.55
N GLU A 221 13.57 -12.51 20.03
CA GLU A 221 12.90 -13.64 19.34
C GLU A 221 11.93 -14.39 20.23
N SER A 222 12.35 -14.71 21.45
CA SER A 222 11.53 -15.48 22.40
C SER A 222 10.23 -14.76 22.75
N GLU A 223 10.27 -13.44 22.87
CA GLU A 223 9.12 -12.64 23.25
C GLU A 223 8.13 -12.49 22.08
N ILE A 224 8.60 -12.23 20.85
CA ILE A 224 7.69 -12.17 19.69
C ILE A 224 7.05 -13.53 19.43
N ARG A 225 7.79 -14.64 19.54
CA ARG A 225 7.24 -15.99 19.45
C ARG A 225 6.18 -16.25 20.52
N LYS A 226 6.41 -15.78 21.76
CA LYS A 226 5.43 -15.86 22.84
C LYS A 226 4.17 -15.06 22.52
N ILE A 227 4.28 -13.86 21.94
CA ILE A 227 3.13 -13.07 21.50
C ILE A 227 2.35 -13.83 20.44
N LEU A 228 3.00 -14.33 19.38
CA LEU A 228 2.36 -15.07 18.29
C LEU A 228 1.68 -16.36 18.74
N SER A 229 2.16 -16.98 19.81
CA SER A 229 1.58 -18.18 20.43
C SER A 229 0.54 -17.88 21.51
N SER A 230 0.24 -16.60 21.77
CA SER A 230 -0.65 -16.18 22.84
C SER A 230 -2.10 -15.94 22.37
N GLY A 231 -2.98 -15.64 23.33
CA GLY A 231 -4.36 -15.32 23.07
C GLY A 231 -5.27 -16.55 22.95
N ARG A 232 -6.55 -16.29 22.69
CA ARG A 232 -7.58 -17.33 22.58
C ARG A 232 -7.43 -18.18 21.32
N TYR A 233 -6.94 -17.58 20.26
CA TYR A 233 -6.76 -18.19 18.94
C TYR A 233 -5.37 -17.82 18.40
N PRO A 234 -4.31 -18.51 18.82
CA PRO A 234 -2.93 -18.20 18.43
C PRO A 234 -2.67 -18.42 16.93
N CYS A 235 -1.54 -17.89 16.45
CA CYS A 235 -1.07 -18.14 15.08
C CYS A 235 -0.89 -19.64 14.85
N ARG A 236 -1.36 -20.14 13.69
CA ARG A 236 -1.28 -21.55 13.32
C ARG A 236 0.11 -21.96 12.87
N ASN A 237 0.83 -21.04 12.21
CA ASN A 237 2.17 -21.29 11.68
C ASN A 237 3.13 -20.15 12.01
N ILE A 238 3.68 -20.19 13.23
CA ILE A 238 4.58 -19.15 13.76
C ILE A 238 5.85 -19.02 12.90
N GLU A 239 6.36 -20.13 12.33
CA GLU A 239 7.56 -20.08 11.50
C GLU A 239 7.35 -19.25 10.22
N HIS A 240 6.17 -19.33 9.61
CA HIS A 240 5.83 -18.48 8.46
C HIS A 240 5.76 -16.99 8.87
N ASN A 241 5.14 -16.69 10.02
CA ASN A 241 5.11 -15.32 10.53
C ASN A 241 6.52 -14.78 10.82
N MET A 242 7.39 -15.59 11.41
CA MET A 242 8.77 -15.18 11.70
C MET A 242 9.58 -14.95 10.42
N ALA A 243 9.39 -15.79 9.39
CA ALA A 243 10.04 -15.61 8.09
C ALA A 243 9.57 -14.32 7.39
N ASP A 244 8.28 -14.01 7.41
CA ASP A 244 7.73 -12.79 6.83
C ASP A 244 8.17 -11.54 7.63
N LEU A 245 8.23 -11.61 8.96
CA LEU A 245 8.80 -10.52 9.79
C LEU A 245 10.28 -10.26 9.45
N ALA A 246 11.08 -11.32 9.27
CA ALA A 246 12.48 -11.19 8.87
C ALA A 246 12.62 -10.54 7.48
N ALA A 247 11.74 -10.90 6.54
CA ALA A 247 11.68 -10.29 5.21
C ALA A 247 11.31 -8.78 5.27
N GLN A 248 10.38 -8.41 6.15
CA GLN A 248 10.00 -7.01 6.39
C GLN A 248 11.17 -6.19 6.98
N VAL A 249 11.95 -6.77 7.92
CA VAL A 249 13.17 -6.15 8.44
C VAL A 249 14.21 -5.98 7.32
N ALA A 250 14.40 -6.99 6.47
CA ALA A 250 15.32 -6.91 5.34
C ALA A 250 14.91 -5.81 4.35
N ALA A 251 13.61 -5.68 4.06
CA ALA A 251 13.09 -4.60 3.23
C ALA A 251 13.37 -3.21 3.83
N ASN A 252 13.14 -3.04 5.14
CA ASN A 252 13.45 -1.79 5.82
C ASN A 252 14.95 -1.47 5.78
N ASN A 253 15.82 -2.46 5.96
CA ASN A 253 17.28 -2.29 5.84
C ASN A 253 17.69 -1.84 4.42
N THR A 254 17.05 -2.36 3.37
CA THR A 254 17.25 -1.86 2.00
C THR A 254 16.91 -0.37 1.90
N GLY A 255 15.77 0.04 2.43
CA GLY A 255 15.39 1.47 2.45
C GLY A 255 16.40 2.35 3.19
N ILE A 256 16.96 1.87 4.32
CA ILE A 256 17.98 2.59 5.09
C ILE A 256 19.27 2.77 4.26
N VAL A 257 19.73 1.72 3.58
CA VAL A 257 20.94 1.78 2.76
C VAL A 257 20.76 2.78 1.62
N GLU A 258 19.64 2.72 0.91
CA GLU A 258 19.36 3.59 -0.22
C GLU A 258 19.23 5.07 0.18
N ILE A 259 18.53 5.37 1.29
CA ILE A 259 18.40 6.76 1.73
C ILE A 259 19.70 7.32 2.28
N ASN A 260 20.53 6.50 2.94
CA ASN A 260 21.86 6.92 3.37
C ASN A 260 22.76 7.23 2.18
N SER A 261 22.72 6.42 1.11
CA SER A 261 23.43 6.71 -0.14
C SER A 261 22.97 8.05 -0.76
N MET A 262 21.69 8.35 -0.69
CA MET A 262 21.16 9.64 -1.14
C MET A 262 21.63 10.80 -0.25
N ILE A 263 21.70 10.61 1.07
CA ILE A 263 22.22 11.60 2.02
C ILE A 263 23.72 11.84 1.77
N GLU A 264 24.50 10.81 1.50
CA GLU A 264 25.91 10.94 1.13
C GLU A 264 26.10 11.74 -0.16
N GLN A 265 25.17 11.57 -1.12
CA GLN A 265 25.25 12.26 -2.41
C GLN A 265 24.81 13.73 -2.33
N PHE A 266 23.73 14.05 -1.63
CA PHE A 266 23.08 15.37 -1.65
C PHE A 266 23.20 16.16 -0.35
N GLY A 267 23.60 15.52 0.75
CA GLY A 267 23.62 16.08 2.10
C GLY A 267 22.25 16.00 2.79
N ILE A 268 22.29 15.80 4.12
CA ILE A 268 21.09 15.59 4.95
C ILE A 268 20.11 16.78 4.90
N GLU A 269 20.63 18.01 4.92
CA GLU A 269 19.77 19.22 4.87
C GLU A 269 19.00 19.33 3.56
N THR A 270 19.64 19.00 2.43
CA THR A 270 19.01 18.97 1.11
C THR A 270 17.93 17.89 1.06
N VAL A 271 18.23 16.68 1.54
CA VAL A 271 17.27 15.57 1.56
C VAL A 271 16.03 15.93 2.39
N HIS A 272 16.21 16.47 3.59
CA HIS A 272 15.08 16.90 4.44
C HIS A 272 14.27 18.03 3.79
N SER A 273 14.94 18.99 3.15
CA SER A 273 14.24 20.08 2.45
C SER A 273 13.37 19.53 1.30
N TYR A 274 13.89 18.59 0.53
CA TYR A 274 13.12 17.98 -0.55
C TYR A 274 12.03 17.02 -0.06
N MET A 275 12.16 16.37 1.10
CA MET A 275 11.04 15.68 1.74
C MET A 275 9.86 16.63 1.99
N ASN A 276 10.13 17.84 2.49
CA ASN A 276 9.10 18.86 2.68
C ASN A 276 8.55 19.40 1.35
N HIS A 277 9.42 19.70 0.37
CA HIS A 277 8.99 20.21 -0.94
C HIS A 277 8.11 19.22 -1.70
N VAL A 278 8.37 17.92 -1.59
CA VAL A 278 7.53 16.86 -2.18
C VAL A 278 6.14 16.84 -1.55
N GLN A 279 6.05 17.02 -0.23
CA GLN A 279 4.75 17.13 0.48
C GLN A 279 4.02 18.44 0.11
N ASP A 280 4.71 19.56 0.04
CA ASP A 280 4.12 20.86 -0.32
C ASP A 280 3.61 20.85 -1.78
N ASN A 281 4.34 20.22 -2.69
CA ASN A 281 3.89 20.02 -4.05
C ASN A 281 2.62 19.16 -4.13
N ALA A 282 2.54 18.10 -3.35
CA ALA A 282 1.34 17.25 -3.29
C ALA A 282 0.15 18.02 -2.72
N GLU A 283 0.34 18.85 -1.68
CA GLU A 283 -0.67 19.75 -1.15
C GLU A 283 -1.21 20.69 -2.23
N GLU A 284 -0.32 21.37 -2.97
CA GLU A 284 -0.72 22.31 -4.02
C GLU A 284 -1.48 21.62 -5.15
N CYS A 285 -1.06 20.41 -5.54
CA CYS A 285 -1.78 19.61 -6.53
C CYS A 285 -3.20 19.25 -6.08
N ILE A 286 -3.39 18.89 -4.81
CA ILE A 286 -4.72 18.61 -4.26
C ILE A 286 -5.54 19.91 -4.16
N ARG A 287 -4.98 21.03 -3.71
CA ARG A 287 -5.66 22.34 -3.68
C ARG A 287 -6.16 22.74 -5.06
N ASN A 288 -5.37 22.52 -6.10
CA ASN A 288 -5.76 22.78 -7.48
C ASN A 288 -6.86 21.83 -7.98
N ALA A 289 -6.85 20.57 -7.58
CA ALA A 289 -7.92 19.63 -7.89
C ALA A 289 -9.24 20.03 -7.22
N ILE A 290 -9.20 20.44 -5.95
CA ILE A 290 -10.38 20.82 -5.13
C ILE A 290 -11.18 21.95 -5.78
N VAL A 291 -10.54 22.96 -6.36
CA VAL A 291 -11.22 24.12 -6.99
C VAL A 291 -12.21 23.68 -8.08
N ASN A 292 -11.90 22.58 -8.76
CA ASN A 292 -12.71 22.04 -9.87
C ASN A 292 -13.81 21.09 -9.41
N LEU A 293 -13.83 20.71 -8.13
CA LEU A 293 -14.84 19.80 -7.59
C LEU A 293 -16.17 20.53 -7.34
N ARG A 294 -17.20 19.72 -7.25
CA ARG A 294 -18.55 20.14 -6.84
C ARG A 294 -18.82 19.64 -5.43
N GLU A 295 -19.55 20.43 -4.68
CA GLU A 295 -20.11 20.00 -3.41
C GLU A 295 -21.15 18.91 -3.66
N GLY A 296 -21.25 17.97 -2.73
CA GLY A 296 -22.22 16.92 -2.84
C GLY A 296 -22.44 16.17 -1.53
N LYS A 297 -23.46 15.34 -1.54
CA LYS A 297 -23.77 14.42 -0.44
C LYS A 297 -24.20 13.07 -1.02
N TYR A 298 -23.92 12.03 -0.28
CA TYR A 298 -24.34 10.68 -0.66
C TYR A 298 -24.68 9.84 0.57
N GLU A 299 -25.71 9.03 0.43
CA GLU A 299 -26.07 7.99 1.40
C GLU A 299 -25.88 6.64 0.73
N TYR A 300 -24.92 5.89 1.22
CA TYR A 300 -24.55 4.59 0.68
C TYR A 300 -25.12 3.49 1.56
N GLU A 301 -26.12 2.75 1.05
CA GLU A 301 -26.73 1.62 1.75
C GLU A 301 -25.84 0.37 1.64
N LEU A 302 -25.66 -0.33 2.76
CA LEU A 302 -24.98 -1.62 2.85
C LEU A 302 -26.00 -2.77 2.79
N ASP A 303 -25.53 -3.98 2.49
CA ASP A 303 -26.39 -5.17 2.43
C ASP A 303 -27.11 -5.49 3.76
N ASN A 304 -26.58 -5.07 4.89
CA ASN A 304 -27.21 -5.21 6.21
C ASN A 304 -28.22 -4.11 6.56
N GLY A 305 -28.43 -3.13 5.67
CA GLY A 305 -29.35 -2.01 5.86
C GLY A 305 -28.77 -0.82 6.61
N GLU A 306 -27.50 -0.85 6.98
CA GLU A 306 -26.78 0.29 7.54
C GLU A 306 -26.37 1.27 6.43
N PHE A 307 -25.98 2.49 6.81
CA PHE A 307 -25.62 3.55 5.86
C PHE A 307 -24.28 4.20 6.20
N ILE A 308 -23.47 4.39 5.16
CA ILE A 308 -22.37 5.35 5.17
C ILE A 308 -22.90 6.65 4.57
N ARG A 309 -22.86 7.73 5.34
CA ARG A 309 -23.27 9.07 4.90
C ARG A 309 -22.06 9.95 4.77
N VAL A 310 -21.98 10.69 3.68
CA VAL A 310 -20.90 11.65 3.46
C VAL A 310 -21.47 12.92 2.82
N LYS A 311 -20.97 14.06 3.30
CA LYS A 311 -21.17 15.37 2.72
C LYS A 311 -19.80 16.00 2.45
N ILE A 312 -19.60 16.48 1.23
CA ILE A 312 -18.38 17.18 0.83
C ILE A 312 -18.75 18.64 0.55
N THR A 313 -18.08 19.56 1.24
CA THR A 313 -18.20 21.01 1.01
C THR A 313 -16.85 21.57 0.60
N ILE A 314 -16.86 22.59 -0.27
CA ILE A 314 -15.67 23.14 -0.91
C ILE A 314 -15.52 24.62 -0.58
N ASP A 315 -14.44 25.01 0.08
CA ASP A 315 -14.01 26.39 0.18
C ASP A 315 -13.08 26.74 -0.98
N LYS A 316 -13.62 27.36 -2.02
CA LYS A 316 -12.85 27.72 -3.22
C LYS A 316 -11.82 28.82 -2.99
N ILE A 317 -12.00 29.64 -1.94
CA ILE A 317 -11.06 30.73 -1.63
C ILE A 317 -9.82 30.14 -0.95
N LYS A 318 -10.02 29.32 0.07
CA LYS A 318 -8.94 28.60 0.75
C LYS A 318 -8.42 27.40 -0.04
N ARG A 319 -9.18 26.96 -1.05
CA ARG A 319 -8.92 25.75 -1.82
C ARG A 319 -8.86 24.51 -0.91
N GLU A 320 -9.86 24.37 -0.04
CA GLU A 320 -9.99 23.32 0.97
C GLU A 320 -11.30 22.57 0.80
N ALA A 321 -11.33 21.31 1.21
CA ALA A 321 -12.52 20.49 1.26
C ALA A 321 -12.79 20.01 2.68
N THR A 322 -14.07 20.05 3.08
CA THR A 322 -14.52 19.38 4.30
C THR A 322 -15.28 18.14 3.94
N ILE A 323 -14.84 17.01 4.46
CA ILE A 323 -15.42 15.69 4.29
C ILE A 323 -16.10 15.29 5.61
N ASP A 324 -17.41 15.39 5.64
CA ASP A 324 -18.22 15.18 6.84
C ASP A 324 -19.04 13.88 6.72
N PHE A 325 -18.74 12.91 7.60
CA PHE A 325 -19.42 11.63 7.69
C PHE A 325 -20.53 11.60 8.77
N THR A 326 -20.97 12.75 9.27
CA THR A 326 -22.04 12.84 10.26
C THR A 326 -23.30 12.13 9.77
N GLY A 327 -23.87 11.27 10.62
CA GLY A 327 -25.01 10.44 10.30
C GLY A 327 -24.70 9.05 9.74
N THR A 328 -23.40 8.72 9.54
CA THR A 328 -22.98 7.33 9.30
C THR A 328 -23.41 6.44 10.46
N ALA A 329 -23.78 5.19 10.15
CA ALA A 329 -24.23 4.21 11.11
C ALA A 329 -23.29 4.07 12.32
N PRO A 330 -23.82 3.83 13.52
CA PRO A 330 -23.00 3.57 14.69
C PRO A 330 -22.18 2.29 14.52
N LYS A 331 -21.30 2.02 15.46
CA LYS A 331 -20.52 0.79 15.51
C LYS A 331 -21.40 -0.43 15.30
N ASN A 332 -21.04 -1.25 14.30
CA ASN A 332 -21.71 -2.52 14.01
C ASN A 332 -21.42 -3.55 15.10
N PRO A 333 -22.38 -4.40 15.52
CA PRO A 333 -22.17 -5.43 16.53
C PRO A 333 -21.28 -6.59 16.08
N PHE A 334 -21.01 -6.70 14.79
CA PHE A 334 -20.09 -7.65 14.17
C PHE A 334 -18.84 -6.93 13.63
N ASN A 335 -18.24 -7.44 12.58
CA ASN A 335 -16.95 -7.03 12.05
C ASN A 335 -16.99 -5.95 10.95
N TYR A 336 -18.16 -5.44 10.58
CA TYR A 336 -18.30 -4.32 9.64
C TYR A 336 -17.96 -2.98 10.30
N ASN A 337 -16.74 -2.91 10.87
CA ASN A 337 -16.22 -1.72 11.52
C ASN A 337 -14.81 -1.43 11.02
N ALA A 338 -14.52 -0.19 10.70
CA ALA A 338 -13.20 0.28 10.31
C ALA A 338 -12.59 1.15 11.42
N PRO A 339 -11.29 1.04 11.69
CA PRO A 339 -10.58 2.01 12.50
C PRO A 339 -10.37 3.31 11.72
N MET A 340 -10.10 4.41 12.41
CA MET A 340 -9.91 5.74 11.81
C MET A 340 -8.80 5.74 10.72
N ALA A 341 -7.75 4.96 10.92
CA ALA A 341 -6.65 4.82 9.97
C ALA A 341 -7.13 4.36 8.57
N VAL A 342 -8.11 3.46 8.52
CA VAL A 342 -8.73 3.01 7.25
C VAL A 342 -9.54 4.15 6.62
N CYS A 343 -10.30 4.92 7.41
CA CYS A 343 -11.04 6.08 6.90
C CYS A 343 -10.09 7.12 6.27
N HIS A 344 -8.97 7.41 6.93
CA HIS A 344 -7.92 8.28 6.39
C HIS A 344 -7.35 7.74 5.07
N ALA A 345 -7.04 6.44 5.00
CA ALA A 345 -6.53 5.82 3.78
C ALA A 345 -7.50 5.96 2.60
N VAL A 346 -8.79 5.77 2.84
CA VAL A 346 -9.85 5.93 1.83
C VAL A 346 -9.91 7.36 1.29
N ILE A 347 -9.92 8.34 2.18
CA ILE A 347 -9.98 9.76 1.80
C ILE A 347 -8.74 10.14 0.98
N LEU A 348 -7.56 9.75 1.47
CA LEU A 348 -6.30 10.01 0.78
C LEU A 348 -6.30 9.42 -0.63
N TYR A 349 -6.72 8.16 -0.76
CA TYR A 349 -6.84 7.49 -2.05
C TYR A 349 -7.77 8.25 -3.01
N VAL A 350 -8.99 8.57 -2.57
CA VAL A 350 -9.97 9.26 -3.42
C VAL A 350 -9.43 10.59 -3.89
N PHE A 351 -8.94 11.45 -3.00
CA PHE A 351 -8.45 12.77 -3.39
C PHE A 351 -7.18 12.69 -4.23
N ARG A 352 -6.28 11.72 -3.97
CA ARG A 352 -5.11 11.50 -4.82
C ARG A 352 -5.48 11.12 -6.26
N THR A 353 -6.55 10.30 -6.46
CA THR A 353 -7.01 9.92 -7.81
C THR A 353 -7.58 11.08 -8.61
N LEU A 354 -7.91 12.21 -7.98
CA LEU A 354 -8.38 13.42 -8.66
C LEU A 354 -7.25 14.26 -9.25
N VAL A 355 -6.02 13.96 -8.90
CA VAL A 355 -4.84 14.68 -9.41
C VAL A 355 -4.31 13.98 -10.64
N GLY A 356 -4.28 14.70 -11.76
CA GLY A 356 -3.82 14.15 -13.05
C GLY A 356 -2.29 14.07 -13.21
N SER A 357 -1.50 14.64 -12.29
CA SER A 357 -0.04 14.59 -12.31
C SER A 357 0.52 13.40 -11.56
N ASN A 358 1.73 12.97 -11.95
CA ASN A 358 2.45 11.90 -11.27
C ASN A 358 3.15 12.44 -10.02
N ILE A 359 2.40 12.53 -8.91
CA ILE A 359 2.93 12.88 -7.59
C ILE A 359 2.89 11.65 -6.67
N PRO A 360 3.81 11.50 -5.70
CA PRO A 360 3.68 10.46 -4.70
C PRO A 360 2.41 10.69 -3.85
N LEU A 361 1.82 9.60 -3.38
CA LEU A 361 0.80 9.66 -2.36
C LEU A 361 1.51 9.92 -1.03
N ASN A 362 1.31 11.09 -0.44
CA ASN A 362 2.00 11.49 0.79
C ASN A 362 1.13 12.37 1.69
N GLU A 363 1.68 12.76 2.84
CA GLU A 363 0.98 13.57 3.86
C GLU A 363 0.50 14.92 3.33
N GLY A 364 1.19 15.53 2.36
CA GLY A 364 0.76 16.78 1.74
C GLY A 364 -0.64 16.71 1.14
N CYS A 365 -1.05 15.53 0.68
CA CYS A 365 -2.40 15.33 0.15
C CYS A 365 -3.50 15.52 1.21
N PHE A 366 -3.20 15.39 2.49
CA PHE A 366 -4.17 15.61 3.59
C PHE A 366 -4.30 17.07 4.02
N LYS A 367 -3.25 17.88 3.86
CA LYS A 367 -3.23 19.25 4.41
C LYS A 367 -4.45 20.10 4.04
N PRO A 368 -5.01 20.06 2.80
CA PRO A 368 -6.20 20.84 2.45
C PRO A 368 -7.53 20.16 2.79
N LEU A 369 -7.54 19.06 3.55
CA LEU A 369 -8.73 18.27 3.83
C LEU A 369 -9.12 18.35 5.32
N ASN A 370 -10.31 18.86 5.60
CA ASN A 370 -10.93 18.84 6.92
C ASN A 370 -11.83 17.61 7.04
N ILE A 371 -11.51 16.69 7.96
CA ILE A 371 -12.19 15.41 8.08
C ILE A 371 -13.01 15.37 9.37
N VAL A 372 -14.32 15.15 9.24
CA VAL A 372 -15.26 15.02 10.34
C VAL A 372 -15.82 13.62 10.35
N VAL A 373 -15.45 12.83 11.35
CA VAL A 373 -15.92 11.45 11.52
C VAL A 373 -16.56 11.28 12.89
N PRO A 374 -17.81 10.79 12.97
CA PRO A 374 -18.47 10.58 14.26
C PRO A 374 -17.70 9.57 15.12
N ASN A 375 -17.55 9.88 16.39
CA ASN A 375 -16.99 8.93 17.34
C ASN A 375 -17.86 7.69 17.48
N ASN A 376 -17.22 6.54 17.57
CA ASN A 376 -17.88 5.25 17.73
C ASN A 376 -18.88 4.92 16.60
N SER A 377 -18.62 5.41 15.39
CA SER A 377 -19.31 4.99 14.16
C SER A 377 -18.61 3.77 13.55
N MET A 378 -19.28 3.13 12.57
CA MET A 378 -18.71 1.98 11.85
C MET A 378 -17.40 2.28 11.09
N ILE A 379 -17.09 3.55 10.83
CA ILE A 379 -15.85 4.00 10.18
C ILE A 379 -14.85 4.65 11.16
N ASN A 380 -15.12 4.60 12.46
CA ASN A 380 -14.25 5.04 13.55
C ASN A 380 -14.53 4.22 14.82
N ALA A 381 -14.50 2.92 14.66
CA ALA A 381 -14.72 1.99 15.76
C ALA A 381 -13.52 1.98 16.73
N LYS A 382 -13.80 1.63 17.98
CA LYS A 382 -12.82 1.56 19.06
C LYS A 382 -12.69 0.15 19.60
N TYR A 383 -11.57 -0.11 20.28
CA TYR A 383 -11.37 -1.36 21.01
C TYR A 383 -12.59 -1.65 21.91
N PRO A 384 -13.06 -2.89 21.97
CA PRO A 384 -12.52 -4.12 21.39
C PRO A 384 -13.26 -4.61 20.12
N SER A 385 -13.75 -3.70 19.28
CA SER A 385 -14.56 -4.06 18.09
C SER A 385 -13.81 -4.98 17.14
N ALA A 386 -14.52 -5.95 16.56
CA ALA A 386 -14.05 -6.70 15.40
C ALA A 386 -14.01 -5.79 14.16
N VAL A 387 -12.98 -5.91 13.31
CA VAL A 387 -12.69 -4.94 12.23
C VAL A 387 -12.26 -5.58 10.90
N ILE A 388 -12.32 -6.90 10.76
CA ILE A 388 -11.83 -7.57 9.54
C ILE A 388 -12.56 -7.07 8.28
N ALA A 389 -13.89 -6.97 8.31
CA ALA A 389 -14.67 -6.44 7.21
C ALA A 389 -14.56 -4.92 7.05
N GLY A 390 -14.01 -4.22 8.04
CA GLY A 390 -13.69 -2.79 7.95
C GLY A 390 -12.62 -2.50 6.92
N ASN A 391 -11.54 -3.28 6.96
CA ASN A 391 -10.44 -3.15 6.02
C ASN A 391 -10.83 -3.60 4.61
N THR A 392 -11.62 -4.66 4.49
CA THR A 392 -11.90 -5.34 3.22
C THR A 392 -13.17 -4.86 2.53
N GLU A 393 -14.21 -4.54 3.29
CA GLU A 393 -15.53 -4.18 2.76
C GLU A 393 -15.88 -2.71 3.02
N VAL A 394 -15.84 -2.27 4.29
CA VAL A 394 -16.21 -0.89 4.65
C VAL A 394 -15.32 0.14 3.96
N SER A 395 -14.04 -0.15 3.78
CA SER A 395 -13.11 0.72 3.03
C SER A 395 -13.56 0.94 1.58
N GLN A 396 -13.91 -0.14 0.89
CA GLN A 396 -14.39 -0.12 -0.50
C GLN A 396 -15.73 0.63 -0.62
N LEU A 397 -16.66 0.36 0.30
CA LEU A 397 -17.96 1.01 0.35
C LEU A 397 -17.84 2.51 0.62
N THR A 398 -16.90 2.90 1.49
CA THR A 398 -16.61 4.31 1.79
C THR A 398 -15.99 5.03 0.58
N CYS A 399 -15.12 4.36 -0.21
CA CYS A 399 -14.64 4.90 -1.49
C CYS A 399 -15.80 5.20 -2.44
N ASN A 400 -16.70 4.24 -2.62
CA ASN A 400 -17.88 4.43 -3.48
C ASN A 400 -18.79 5.56 -2.95
N ALA A 401 -18.96 5.69 -1.63
CA ALA A 401 -19.73 6.78 -1.04
C ALA A 401 -19.14 8.15 -1.39
N LEU A 402 -17.81 8.29 -1.30
CA LEU A 402 -17.10 9.52 -1.68
C LEU A 402 -17.22 9.82 -3.19
N PHE A 403 -17.03 8.83 -4.05
CA PHE A 403 -17.20 8.99 -5.49
C PHE A 403 -18.66 9.32 -5.86
N GLY A 404 -19.61 8.74 -5.14
CA GLY A 404 -21.03 9.08 -5.27
C GLY A 404 -21.33 10.53 -4.88
N ALA A 405 -20.74 11.01 -3.78
CA ALA A 405 -20.89 12.41 -3.35
C ALA A 405 -20.25 13.39 -4.34
N LEU A 406 -19.12 13.05 -4.93
CA LEU A 406 -18.45 13.84 -5.96
C LEU A 406 -19.12 13.75 -7.32
N GLY A 407 -19.90 12.69 -7.58
CA GLY A 407 -20.62 12.48 -8.84
C GLY A 407 -19.73 12.27 -10.07
N ILE A 408 -18.53 11.69 -9.89
CA ILE A 408 -17.49 11.63 -10.94
C ILE A 408 -17.34 10.25 -11.59
N ILE A 409 -17.69 9.17 -10.88
CA ILE A 409 -17.60 7.80 -11.38
C ILE A 409 -18.72 6.96 -10.77
N ALA A 410 -19.23 6.00 -11.51
CA ALA A 410 -20.21 5.03 -11.04
C ALA A 410 -19.60 4.07 -10.01
N GLY A 411 -20.45 3.47 -9.19
CA GLY A 411 -20.03 2.48 -8.21
C GLY A 411 -19.31 1.30 -8.87
N SER A 412 -18.17 0.93 -8.29
CA SER A 412 -17.46 -0.30 -8.63
C SER A 412 -18.13 -1.50 -7.96
N GLN A 413 -17.51 -2.69 -8.03
CA GLN A 413 -17.94 -3.85 -7.23
C GLN A 413 -17.98 -3.59 -5.71
N ALA A 414 -17.24 -2.59 -5.20
CA ALA A 414 -17.16 -2.13 -3.81
C ALA A 414 -17.00 -3.24 -2.76
N THR A 415 -16.25 -4.26 -3.09
CA THR A 415 -15.89 -5.38 -2.23
C THR A 415 -14.56 -5.93 -2.68
N MET A 416 -13.76 -6.44 -1.77
CA MET A 416 -12.56 -7.17 -2.14
C MET A 416 -12.86 -8.61 -2.54
N ASN A 417 -14.13 -9.05 -2.39
CA ASN A 417 -14.54 -10.44 -2.64
C ASN A 417 -13.54 -11.43 -2.04
N ASN A 418 -13.34 -11.31 -0.74
CA ASN A 418 -12.35 -12.13 -0.05
C ASN A 418 -12.73 -13.60 -0.10
N PHE A 419 -11.81 -14.42 -0.55
CA PHE A 419 -11.93 -15.85 -0.62
C PHE A 419 -10.84 -16.48 0.24
N ILE A 420 -11.21 -16.88 1.44
CA ILE A 420 -10.32 -17.37 2.49
C ILE A 420 -10.58 -18.84 2.69
N TRP A 421 -9.54 -19.65 2.69
CA TRP A 421 -9.69 -21.07 2.90
C TRP A 421 -8.46 -21.70 3.53
N GLY A 422 -8.67 -22.80 4.23
CA GLY A 422 -7.60 -23.51 4.88
C GLY A 422 -8.06 -24.54 5.89
N ASN A 423 -7.08 -25.09 6.58
CA ASN A 423 -7.22 -25.97 7.74
C ASN A 423 -6.11 -25.62 8.75
N ASP A 424 -5.85 -26.46 9.75
CA ASP A 424 -4.83 -26.21 10.77
C ASP A 424 -3.38 -26.18 10.23
N LYS A 425 -3.14 -26.74 9.03
CA LYS A 425 -1.81 -26.82 8.42
C LYS A 425 -1.60 -25.80 7.31
N ILE A 426 -2.65 -25.45 6.60
CA ILE A 426 -2.62 -24.67 5.36
C ILE A 426 -3.61 -23.54 5.48
N GLN A 427 -3.18 -22.32 5.18
CA GLN A 427 -4.02 -21.15 5.16
C GLN A 427 -3.73 -20.33 3.89
N ASN A 428 -4.79 -19.91 3.21
CA ASN A 428 -4.71 -19.05 2.04
C ASN A 428 -5.82 -18.00 2.06
N TYR A 429 -5.51 -16.82 1.57
CA TYR A 429 -6.41 -15.69 1.41
C TYR A 429 -6.23 -15.11 0.02
N GLU A 430 -7.33 -14.83 -0.68
CA GLU A 430 -7.33 -14.16 -1.98
C GLU A 430 -8.39 -13.05 -2.01
N THR A 431 -8.09 -11.99 -2.75
CA THR A 431 -9.09 -11.03 -3.22
C THR A 431 -9.46 -11.37 -4.67
N ILE A 432 -10.76 -11.47 -4.95
CA ILE A 432 -11.23 -11.79 -6.30
C ILE A 432 -11.61 -10.49 -7.00
N CYS A 433 -10.93 -10.17 -8.10
CA CYS A 433 -11.18 -8.94 -8.85
C CYS A 433 -12.58 -8.93 -9.49
N GLY A 434 -13.06 -7.73 -9.79
CA GLY A 434 -14.34 -7.51 -10.47
C GLY A 434 -14.20 -6.51 -11.60
N GLY A 435 -15.10 -5.54 -11.66
CA GLY A 435 -15.07 -4.45 -12.62
C GLY A 435 -15.08 -3.07 -11.97
N THR A 436 -14.48 -2.09 -12.64
CA THR A 436 -14.61 -0.69 -12.23
C THR A 436 -15.94 -0.11 -12.65
N GLY A 437 -16.38 0.95 -11.98
CA GLY A 437 -17.48 1.79 -12.45
C GLY A 437 -17.13 2.50 -13.76
N ALA A 438 -18.15 2.87 -14.53
CA ALA A 438 -18.00 3.73 -15.70
C ALA A 438 -17.94 5.20 -15.29
N GLY A 439 -17.23 6.00 -16.06
CA GLY A 439 -17.21 7.46 -15.93
C GLY A 439 -17.92 8.17 -17.09
N PRO A 440 -17.91 9.53 -17.09
CA PRO A 440 -18.65 10.32 -18.08
C PRO A 440 -18.29 10.06 -19.55
N ASN A 441 -17.08 9.60 -19.83
CA ASN A 441 -16.57 9.42 -21.19
C ASN A 441 -15.80 8.09 -21.37
N PHE A 442 -15.99 7.13 -20.47
CA PHE A 442 -15.29 5.84 -20.56
C PHE A 442 -16.10 4.70 -19.94
N HIS A 443 -15.91 3.51 -20.50
CA HIS A 443 -16.40 2.26 -19.92
C HIS A 443 -15.56 1.84 -18.75
N GLY A 444 -16.14 1.13 -17.78
CA GLY A 444 -15.42 0.47 -16.72
C GLY A 444 -14.51 -0.64 -17.26
N THR A 445 -13.37 -0.84 -16.61
CA THR A 445 -12.41 -1.89 -16.94
C THR A 445 -12.84 -3.20 -16.30
N SER A 446 -12.83 -4.29 -17.09
CA SER A 446 -13.19 -5.63 -16.63
C SER A 446 -12.02 -6.34 -15.94
N ALA A 447 -12.32 -7.23 -15.01
CA ALA A 447 -11.36 -8.14 -14.37
C ALA A 447 -10.17 -7.42 -13.72
N VAL A 448 -10.43 -6.34 -13.00
CA VAL A 448 -9.41 -5.55 -12.27
C VAL A 448 -9.79 -5.36 -10.82
N GLN A 449 -8.79 -5.23 -9.98
CA GLN A 449 -8.99 -4.76 -8.61
C GLN A 449 -9.37 -3.29 -8.61
N THR A 450 -10.14 -2.86 -7.60
CA THR A 450 -10.61 -1.49 -7.49
C THR A 450 -10.29 -0.89 -6.13
N HIS A 451 -10.08 0.42 -6.12
CA HIS A 451 -9.94 1.27 -4.93
C HIS A 451 -8.86 0.78 -3.96
N MET A 452 -9.26 0.14 -2.86
CA MET A 452 -8.40 -0.08 -1.70
C MET A 452 -7.51 -1.30 -1.79
N THR A 453 -7.62 -2.11 -2.84
CA THR A 453 -6.73 -3.24 -3.12
C THR A 453 -6.28 -3.27 -4.58
N ASN A 454 -5.06 -3.73 -4.82
CA ASN A 454 -4.49 -3.98 -6.13
C ASN A 454 -3.67 -5.29 -6.15
N THR A 455 -3.95 -6.17 -5.19
CA THR A 455 -3.25 -7.45 -5.06
C THR A 455 -3.41 -8.32 -6.30
N ARG A 456 -2.38 -9.09 -6.61
CA ARG A 456 -2.39 -10.02 -7.74
C ARG A 456 -3.10 -11.32 -7.36
N SER A 457 -3.57 -12.06 -8.36
CA SER A 457 -3.95 -13.47 -8.18
C SER A 457 -2.68 -14.32 -8.14
N THR A 458 -2.69 -15.37 -7.31
CA THR A 458 -1.61 -16.37 -7.34
C THR A 458 -1.65 -17.11 -8.68
N ASP A 459 -0.49 -17.28 -9.28
CA ASP A 459 -0.33 -18.08 -10.48
C ASP A 459 -0.87 -19.51 -10.25
N PRO A 460 -1.65 -20.07 -11.19
CA PRO A 460 -2.25 -21.40 -11.03
C PRO A 460 -1.24 -22.50 -10.73
N GLU A 461 -0.08 -22.48 -11.37
CA GLU A 461 0.96 -23.50 -11.19
C GLU A 461 1.56 -23.42 -9.77
N ILE A 462 1.80 -22.21 -9.27
CA ILE A 462 2.28 -22.00 -7.91
C ILE A 462 1.20 -22.38 -6.88
N LEU A 463 -0.05 -22.01 -7.15
CA LEU A 463 -1.17 -22.33 -6.27
C LEU A 463 -1.33 -23.85 -6.09
N GLU A 464 -1.33 -24.59 -7.20
CA GLU A 464 -1.48 -26.06 -7.21
C GLU A 464 -0.24 -26.79 -6.68
N ALA A 465 0.96 -26.20 -6.85
CA ALA A 465 2.20 -26.78 -6.30
C ALA A 465 2.31 -26.59 -4.78
N ARG A 466 1.80 -25.49 -4.24
CA ARG A 466 1.90 -25.18 -2.81
C ARG A 466 0.75 -25.72 -1.97
N PHE A 467 -0.43 -25.90 -2.58
CA PHE A 467 -1.66 -26.24 -1.86
C PHE A 467 -2.37 -27.43 -2.50
N PRO A 468 -3.08 -28.26 -1.73
CA PRO A 468 -3.87 -29.36 -2.26
C PRO A 468 -5.19 -28.86 -2.87
N VAL A 469 -5.08 -28.07 -3.92
CA VAL A 469 -6.19 -27.49 -4.67
C VAL A 469 -5.95 -27.63 -6.17
N ARG A 470 -7.00 -27.49 -6.97
CA ARG A 470 -6.95 -27.41 -8.42
C ARG A 470 -7.77 -26.24 -8.90
N LEU A 471 -7.18 -25.37 -9.72
CA LEU A 471 -7.90 -24.30 -10.40
C LEU A 471 -8.60 -24.89 -11.64
N GLU A 472 -9.93 -24.99 -11.58
CA GLU A 472 -10.73 -25.52 -12.70
C GLU A 472 -11.11 -24.44 -13.72
N GLU A 473 -11.29 -23.19 -13.25
CA GLU A 473 -11.66 -22.07 -14.11
C GLU A 473 -11.19 -20.74 -13.50
N TYR A 474 -10.64 -19.88 -14.35
CA TYR A 474 -10.48 -18.46 -14.07
C TYR A 474 -10.71 -17.68 -15.36
N SER A 475 -11.87 -17.06 -15.48
CA SER A 475 -12.35 -16.44 -16.71
C SER A 475 -13.10 -15.14 -16.44
N ILE A 476 -13.17 -14.25 -17.46
CA ILE A 476 -13.99 -13.05 -17.40
C ILE A 476 -15.45 -13.45 -17.57
N ARG A 477 -16.29 -13.04 -16.60
CA ARG A 477 -17.74 -13.24 -16.64
C ARG A 477 -18.40 -12.22 -17.55
N LYS A 478 -18.38 -12.49 -18.84
CA LYS A 478 -18.85 -11.59 -19.89
C LYS A 478 -20.30 -11.11 -19.66
N ASN A 479 -20.55 -9.82 -19.92
CA ASN A 479 -21.84 -9.15 -19.75
C ASN A 479 -22.33 -9.07 -18.29
N SER A 480 -21.45 -9.19 -17.32
CA SER A 480 -21.76 -9.00 -15.90
C SER A 480 -21.68 -7.54 -15.44
N GLY A 481 -21.02 -6.67 -16.21
CA GLY A 481 -20.96 -5.24 -15.96
C GLY A 481 -22.31 -4.54 -16.14
N GLY A 482 -22.52 -3.47 -15.38
CA GLY A 482 -23.74 -2.67 -15.47
C GLY A 482 -23.87 -1.98 -16.83
N LYS A 483 -25.07 -2.02 -17.41
CA LYS A 483 -25.38 -1.39 -18.70
C LYS A 483 -25.69 0.09 -18.54
N GLY A 484 -25.25 0.92 -19.49
CA GLY A 484 -25.50 2.35 -19.54
C GLY A 484 -24.98 2.94 -20.86
N MET A 485 -24.95 4.28 -20.98
CA MET A 485 -24.25 4.94 -22.09
C MET A 485 -22.79 4.49 -22.13
N PHE A 486 -22.17 4.41 -20.96
CA PHE A 486 -20.89 3.75 -20.72
C PHE A 486 -21.14 2.60 -19.73
N ASN A 487 -20.69 1.42 -20.09
CA ASN A 487 -20.94 0.21 -19.30
C ASN A 487 -19.90 0.08 -18.18
N GLY A 488 -20.30 -0.44 -17.03
CA GLY A 488 -19.38 -0.91 -16.00
C GLY A 488 -18.55 -2.11 -16.49
N GLY A 489 -17.40 -2.36 -15.86
CA GLY A 489 -16.53 -3.49 -16.17
C GLY A 489 -17.13 -4.82 -15.73
N ASP A 490 -16.80 -5.88 -16.46
CA ASP A 490 -17.21 -7.26 -16.14
C ASP A 490 -16.37 -7.83 -14.98
N GLY A 491 -16.97 -8.67 -14.16
CA GLY A 491 -16.30 -9.43 -13.12
C GLY A 491 -15.65 -10.72 -13.65
N VAL A 492 -15.24 -11.58 -12.71
CA VAL A 492 -14.62 -12.87 -13.05
C VAL A 492 -15.35 -14.05 -12.42
N THR A 493 -15.13 -15.22 -12.99
CA THR A 493 -15.46 -16.53 -12.41
C THR A 493 -14.16 -17.18 -11.99
N ARG A 494 -14.05 -17.61 -10.72
CA ARG A 494 -12.92 -18.36 -10.20
C ARG A 494 -13.44 -19.63 -9.53
N LYS A 495 -13.03 -20.80 -10.03
CA LYS A 495 -13.51 -22.10 -9.57
C LYS A 495 -12.34 -22.94 -9.11
N LEU A 496 -12.32 -23.28 -7.83
CA LEU A 496 -11.32 -24.14 -7.20
C LEU A 496 -11.95 -25.45 -6.77
N ARG A 497 -11.21 -26.53 -6.99
CA ARG A 497 -11.48 -27.84 -6.39
C ARG A 497 -10.51 -28.06 -5.24
N PHE A 498 -11.01 -28.33 -4.04
CA PHE A 498 -10.22 -28.74 -2.90
C PHE A 498 -9.98 -30.25 -2.99
N LEU A 499 -8.73 -30.67 -2.82
CA LEU A 499 -8.32 -32.07 -2.89
C LEU A 499 -8.30 -32.72 -1.49
N GLU A 500 -8.48 -31.91 -0.45
CA GLU A 500 -8.69 -32.35 0.93
C GLU A 500 -9.71 -31.43 1.63
N PRO A 501 -10.24 -31.83 2.80
CA PRO A 501 -11.21 -31.00 3.54
C PRO A 501 -10.61 -29.65 3.96
N MET A 502 -11.31 -28.57 3.64
CA MET A 502 -10.95 -27.18 3.96
C MET A 502 -12.15 -26.44 4.52
N THR A 503 -11.89 -25.51 5.44
CA THR A 503 -12.86 -24.49 5.82
C THR A 503 -12.75 -23.34 4.82
N VAL A 504 -13.89 -22.91 4.29
CA VAL A 504 -13.98 -21.78 3.35
C VAL A 504 -14.79 -20.66 3.97
N THR A 505 -14.25 -19.45 3.91
CA THR A 505 -14.92 -18.21 4.32
C THR A 505 -14.91 -17.23 3.17
N THR A 506 -16.03 -16.53 2.97
CA THR A 506 -16.12 -15.41 2.04
C THR A 506 -16.56 -14.15 2.77
N LEU A 507 -15.84 -13.05 2.55
CA LEU A 507 -16.27 -11.71 2.93
C LEU A 507 -16.55 -10.94 1.66
N CYS A 508 -17.80 -10.51 1.48
CA CYS A 508 -18.23 -9.85 0.25
C CYS A 508 -19.47 -8.99 0.49
N SER A 509 -19.64 -7.98 -0.36
CA SER A 509 -20.79 -7.06 -0.37
C SER A 509 -21.55 -7.10 -1.70
N HIS A 510 -22.57 -6.26 -1.85
CA HIS A 510 -23.41 -6.16 -3.04
C HIS A 510 -24.19 -7.43 -3.40
N ARG A 511 -24.64 -8.15 -2.38
CA ARG A 511 -25.55 -9.29 -2.55
C ARG A 511 -27.01 -8.85 -2.55
N ARG A 512 -27.34 -7.75 -1.88
CA ARG A 512 -28.67 -7.16 -1.81
C ARG A 512 -28.73 -5.79 -2.49
N VAL A 513 -27.83 -4.89 -2.14
CA VAL A 513 -27.77 -3.53 -2.68
C VAL A 513 -26.91 -3.49 -3.94
N LYS A 514 -27.42 -2.94 -5.02
CA LYS A 514 -26.68 -2.85 -6.30
C LYS A 514 -25.72 -1.65 -6.29
N PRO A 515 -24.57 -1.75 -6.98
CA PRO A 515 -23.74 -0.58 -7.26
C PRO A 515 -24.53 0.51 -8.01
N PHE A 516 -24.27 1.78 -7.67
CA PHE A 516 -24.97 2.91 -8.28
C PHE A 516 -24.38 3.32 -9.64
N GLY A 517 -25.23 3.91 -10.50
CA GLY A 517 -24.80 4.62 -11.71
C GLY A 517 -24.64 6.13 -11.46
N VAL A 518 -23.86 6.84 -12.27
CA VAL A 518 -23.66 8.31 -12.16
C VAL A 518 -24.89 9.09 -12.63
N CYS A 519 -25.66 8.55 -13.57
CA CYS A 519 -26.91 9.16 -14.03
C CYS A 519 -28.09 8.53 -13.27
N LEU A 520 -29.03 9.34 -12.80
CA LEU A 520 -30.18 8.95 -11.98
C LEU A 520 -31.10 7.84 -12.57
N LEU A 521 -30.83 7.37 -13.77
CA LEU A 521 -31.70 6.45 -14.49
C LEU A 521 -31.30 4.97 -14.46
N TYR A 522 -30.08 4.59 -14.00
CA TYR A 522 -29.66 3.19 -14.08
C TYR A 522 -28.80 2.76 -12.90
N THR A 523 -29.36 1.90 -12.08
CA THR A 523 -28.60 1.05 -11.17
C THR A 523 -27.96 -0.08 -11.98
N SER A 524 -26.67 -0.31 -11.82
CA SER A 524 -25.98 -1.46 -12.37
C SER A 524 -26.67 -2.76 -11.87
N PRO A 525 -26.88 -3.79 -12.70
CA PRO A 525 -27.37 -5.05 -12.20
C PRO A 525 -26.33 -5.65 -11.24
N SER A 526 -26.78 -6.00 -10.04
CA SER A 526 -25.95 -6.76 -9.10
C SER A 526 -25.54 -8.10 -9.73
N PRO A 527 -24.32 -8.59 -9.52
CA PRO A 527 -24.02 -9.97 -9.83
C PRO A 527 -24.96 -10.88 -9.00
N ARG A 528 -26.04 -11.34 -9.59
CA ARG A 528 -26.75 -12.49 -9.07
C ARG A 528 -25.97 -13.71 -9.48
N ASP A 529 -25.68 -14.49 -8.53
CA ASP A 529 -25.36 -15.90 -8.46
C ASP A 529 -24.00 -16.20 -7.85
N ILE A 530 -24.08 -16.47 -6.55
CA ILE A 530 -23.35 -17.61 -6.03
C ILE A 530 -24.26 -18.81 -6.36
N SER A 531 -24.04 -19.47 -7.49
CA SER A 531 -24.65 -20.78 -7.70
C SER A 531 -24.10 -21.71 -6.63
N ARG A 532 -24.99 -22.40 -5.96
CA ARG A 532 -24.78 -23.38 -4.89
C ARG A 532 -23.76 -24.46 -5.26
#